data_9b23f16ddc80111717f3357ff3623d53
#
_entry.id   9b23f16ddc80111717f3357ff3623d53
#
_cell.length_a   1.000
_cell.length_b   1.000
_cell.length_c   1.000
_cell.angle_alpha   90.00
_cell.angle_beta   90.00
_cell.angle_gamma   90.00
#
_symmetry.space_group_name_H-M   'P 1'
#
loop_
_entity.id
_entity.type
_entity.pdbx_description
1 polymer ?
#
loop_
_entity_poly.entity_id
_entity_poly.type
_entity_poly.pdbx_seq_one_letter_code
_entity_poly.pdbx_strand_id
1 'polypeptide(L)'
;MKSKISKLLVAGTLVLGLGMLSMSFVNYQDAKKKPWDVPEAAKSVKNPVASSAESIAKGKELYTKSCKSCHGVAGKGDGPKSSELETPCGDFTTADFQKQTDGAIFHKAKEGRNDMPSFKTKLPVDGDIWAIVTYIRTLK
;
A
#
# COMPACT_ATOMS: atom_id res chain seq x y z
N MET A 1 -21.63 -69.99 6.49
CA MET A 1 -20.46 -69.30 5.89
C MET A 1 -20.90 -68.12 5.03
N LYS A 2 -21.61 -67.12 5.59
CA LYS A 2 -22.08 -65.94 4.82
C LYS A 2 -22.05 -64.67 5.69
N SER A 3 -20.94 -64.32 6.32
CA SER A 3 -20.94 -63.10 7.15
C SER A 3 -19.59 -62.37 7.27
N LYS A 4 -18.55 -62.79 6.56
CA LYS A 4 -17.22 -62.13 6.68
C LYS A 4 -16.79 -61.28 5.49
N ILE A 5 -17.52 -61.28 4.38
CA ILE A 5 -17.14 -60.54 3.17
C ILE A 5 -17.75 -59.11 3.16
N SER A 6 -18.84 -58.91 3.88
CA SER A 6 -19.57 -57.63 3.91
C SER A 6 -18.88 -56.52 4.73
N LYS A 7 -17.95 -56.87 5.65
CA LYS A 7 -17.29 -55.89 6.53
C LYS A 7 -16.00 -55.32 5.96
N LEU A 8 -15.42 -55.92 4.92
CA LEU A 8 -14.19 -55.44 4.32
C LEU A 8 -14.40 -54.39 3.23
N LEU A 9 -15.61 -54.34 2.63
CA LEU A 9 -15.91 -53.39 1.55
C LEU A 9 -16.35 -52.00 2.05
N VAL A 10 -16.75 -51.86 3.30
CA VAL A 10 -17.21 -50.57 3.88
C VAL A 10 -16.02 -49.77 4.42
N ALA A 11 -14.91 -50.42 4.78
CA ALA A 11 -13.71 -49.74 5.28
C ALA A 11 -12.85 -49.10 4.18
N GLY A 12 -12.95 -49.60 2.93
CA GLY A 12 -12.13 -49.12 1.80
C GLY A 12 -12.66 -47.81 1.17
N THR A 13 -13.95 -47.55 1.31
CA THR A 13 -14.56 -46.35 0.68
C THR A 13 -14.46 -45.08 1.53
N LEU A 14 -14.19 -45.21 2.83
CA LEU A 14 -14.10 -44.04 3.74
C LEU A 14 -12.70 -43.38 3.72
N VAL A 15 -11.68 -44.08 3.25
CA VAL A 15 -10.31 -43.54 3.20
C VAL A 15 -10.04 -42.76 1.91
N LEU A 16 -10.78 -43.02 0.84
CA LEU A 16 -10.63 -42.34 -0.43
C LEU A 16 -11.34 -40.94 -0.51
N GLY A 17 -12.19 -40.65 0.45
CA GLY A 17 -12.95 -39.38 0.50
C GLY A 17 -12.24 -38.23 1.21
N LEU A 18 -11.17 -38.50 1.97
CA LEU A 18 -10.49 -37.46 2.79
C LEU A 18 -9.26 -36.84 2.14
N GLY A 19 -8.90 -37.27 0.94
CA GLY A 19 -7.65 -36.89 0.26
C GLY A 19 -7.74 -35.73 -0.74
N MET A 20 -8.93 -35.16 -1.00
CA MET A 20 -9.10 -34.17 -2.07
C MET A 20 -9.65 -32.80 -1.62
N LEU A 21 -9.42 -32.41 -0.39
CA LEU A 21 -9.73 -31.03 0.06
C LEU A 21 -8.48 -30.26 0.46
N SER A 22 -7.36 -30.49 -0.24
CA SER A 22 -6.29 -29.49 -0.29
C SER A 22 -6.68 -28.41 -1.31
N MET A 23 -7.72 -27.64 -0.97
CA MET A 23 -8.00 -26.39 -1.65
C MET A 23 -6.82 -25.49 -1.42
N SER A 24 -6.05 -25.28 -2.50
CA SER A 24 -5.07 -24.23 -2.59
C SER A 24 -5.76 -22.93 -2.20
N PHE A 25 -5.52 -22.46 -0.99
CA PHE A 25 -5.77 -21.08 -0.62
C PHE A 25 -4.80 -20.23 -1.45
N VAL A 26 -5.19 -19.96 -2.70
CA VAL A 26 -4.57 -18.88 -3.46
C VAL A 26 -4.78 -17.63 -2.61
N ASN A 27 -3.70 -17.06 -2.11
CA ASN A 27 -3.72 -15.84 -1.33
C ASN A 27 -4.37 -14.74 -2.18
N TYR A 28 -5.67 -14.53 -1.97
CA TYR A 28 -6.45 -13.47 -2.62
C TYR A 28 -5.93 -12.07 -2.27
N GLN A 29 -5.01 -11.99 -1.29
CA GLN A 29 -4.39 -10.73 -0.87
C GLN A 29 -3.26 -10.25 -1.78
N ASP A 30 -2.62 -11.12 -2.56
CA ASP A 30 -1.53 -10.71 -3.44
C ASP A 30 -2.00 -10.05 -4.74
N ALA A 31 -3.23 -10.32 -5.19
CA ALA A 31 -3.79 -9.72 -6.39
C ALA A 31 -4.05 -8.20 -6.27
N LYS A 32 -4.14 -7.66 -5.04
CA LYS A 32 -4.40 -6.23 -4.79
C LYS A 32 -3.15 -5.35 -4.73
N LYS A 33 -1.97 -5.93 -4.72
CA LYS A 33 -0.69 -5.17 -4.60
C LYS A 33 0.06 -5.09 -5.93
N LYS A 34 -0.63 -4.68 -7.02
CA LYS A 34 0.13 -4.35 -8.24
C LYS A 34 1.11 -3.22 -7.89
N PRO A 35 2.43 -3.41 -8.09
CA PRO A 35 3.40 -2.36 -7.84
C PRO A 35 3.01 -1.07 -8.56
N TRP A 36 3.28 0.06 -7.96
CA TRP A 36 3.06 1.35 -8.61
C TRP A 36 4.17 1.57 -9.62
N ASP A 37 3.82 1.51 -10.87
CA ASP A 37 4.77 1.78 -11.94
C ASP A 37 5.13 3.27 -11.94
N VAL A 38 6.40 3.56 -11.69
CA VAL A 38 6.95 4.92 -11.69
C VAL A 38 8.05 4.96 -12.73
N PRO A 39 7.97 5.87 -13.72
CA PRO A 39 9.01 6.00 -14.75
C PRO A 39 10.38 6.25 -14.15
N GLU A 40 11.43 5.65 -14.72
CA GLU A 40 12.82 5.84 -14.24
C GLU A 40 13.23 7.31 -14.24
N ALA A 41 12.79 8.07 -15.24
CA ALA A 41 13.00 9.50 -15.30
C ALA A 41 12.43 10.23 -14.07
N ALA A 42 11.26 9.81 -13.58
CA ALA A 42 10.67 10.39 -12.37
C ALA A 42 11.41 9.95 -11.09
N LYS A 43 11.86 8.71 -11.02
CA LYS A 43 12.62 8.19 -9.86
C LYS A 43 13.95 8.92 -9.68
N SER A 44 14.58 9.35 -10.78
CA SER A 44 15.88 10.02 -10.76
C SER A 44 15.81 11.49 -10.33
N VAL A 45 14.60 12.08 -10.27
CA VAL A 45 14.43 13.48 -9.87
C VAL A 45 14.76 13.64 -8.38
N LYS A 46 15.67 14.55 -8.09
CA LYS A 46 16.01 14.91 -6.70
C LYS A 46 15.04 15.97 -6.19
N ASN A 47 14.74 15.91 -4.89
CA ASN A 47 13.93 16.93 -4.25
C ASN A 47 14.67 18.29 -4.28
N PRO A 48 14.13 19.32 -4.94
CA PRO A 48 14.76 20.64 -4.98
C PRO A 48 14.54 21.43 -3.69
N VAL A 49 13.62 20.98 -2.82
CA VAL A 49 13.33 21.65 -1.54
C VAL A 49 14.30 21.14 -0.49
N ALA A 50 15.16 22.02 0.01
CA ALA A 50 16.07 21.69 1.10
C ALA A 50 15.31 21.28 2.37
N SER A 51 15.81 20.26 3.07
CA SER A 51 15.26 19.83 4.34
C SER A 51 15.63 20.86 5.44
N SER A 52 14.70 21.70 5.80
CA SER A 52 14.81 22.70 6.86
C SER A 52 13.59 22.65 7.78
N ALA A 53 13.68 23.25 8.95
CA ALA A 53 12.55 23.36 9.85
C ALA A 53 11.32 24.01 9.19
N GLU A 54 11.56 25.02 8.37
CA GLU A 54 10.52 25.73 7.63
C GLU A 54 9.86 24.83 6.56
N SER A 55 10.65 24.15 5.72
CA SER A 55 10.11 23.26 4.69
C SER A 55 9.36 22.06 5.28
N ILE A 56 9.86 21.51 6.39
CA ILE A 56 9.20 20.44 7.15
C ILE A 56 7.86 20.93 7.72
N ALA A 57 7.83 22.13 8.32
CA ALA A 57 6.60 22.72 8.88
C ALA A 57 5.55 22.95 7.78
N LYS A 58 5.96 23.53 6.64
CA LYS A 58 5.11 23.70 5.47
C LYS A 58 4.59 22.37 4.94
N GLY A 59 5.46 21.38 4.79
CA GLY A 59 5.08 20.04 4.35
C GLY A 59 4.08 19.37 5.30
N LYS A 60 4.27 19.52 6.61
CA LYS A 60 3.34 19.03 7.64
C LYS A 60 1.97 19.68 7.54
N GLU A 61 1.91 20.99 7.34
CA GLU A 61 0.65 21.71 7.16
C GLU A 61 -0.11 21.17 5.94
N LEU A 62 0.56 21.11 4.78
CA LEU A 62 -0.02 20.62 3.53
C LEU A 62 -0.45 19.16 3.62
N TYR A 63 0.38 18.30 4.25
CA TYR A 63 0.05 16.91 4.53
C TYR A 63 -1.20 16.79 5.41
N THR A 64 -1.27 17.57 6.47
CA THR A 64 -2.42 17.57 7.38
C THR A 64 -3.72 17.95 6.66
N LYS A 65 -3.64 18.91 5.76
CA LYS A 65 -4.78 19.41 4.98
C LYS A 65 -5.21 18.43 3.87
N SER A 66 -4.27 17.74 3.24
CA SER A 66 -4.52 17.04 1.97
C SER A 66 -4.34 15.53 2.03
N CYS A 67 -3.56 15.00 2.97
CA CYS A 67 -3.14 13.59 2.97
C CYS A 67 -3.61 12.80 4.20
N LYS A 68 -3.68 13.49 5.37
CA LYS A 68 -3.96 12.87 6.67
C LYS A 68 -5.24 12.04 6.71
N SER A 69 -6.28 12.46 5.98
CA SER A 69 -7.58 11.78 6.02
C SER A 69 -7.51 10.29 5.60
N CYS A 70 -6.58 9.95 4.73
CA CYS A 70 -6.34 8.58 4.26
C CYS A 70 -5.07 7.98 4.88
N HIS A 71 -3.98 8.76 4.91
CA HIS A 71 -2.68 8.25 5.35
C HIS A 71 -2.44 8.32 6.87
N GLY A 72 -3.34 8.93 7.63
CA GLY A 72 -3.21 9.07 9.09
C GLY A 72 -2.26 10.19 9.51
N VAL A 73 -2.28 10.51 10.80
CA VAL A 73 -1.44 11.58 11.38
C VAL A 73 0.04 11.23 11.32
N ALA A 74 0.36 9.96 11.58
CA ALA A 74 1.71 9.42 11.60
C ALA A 74 2.14 8.79 10.27
N GLY A 75 1.29 8.83 9.23
CA GLY A 75 1.59 8.23 7.94
C GLY A 75 1.50 6.70 7.87
N LYS A 76 0.79 6.08 8.82
CA LYS A 76 0.64 4.61 8.91
C LYS A 76 -0.45 4.04 8.03
N GLY A 77 -1.13 4.86 7.23
CA GLY A 77 -2.26 4.42 6.41
C GLY A 77 -3.54 4.19 7.20
N ASP A 78 -3.61 4.70 8.42
CA ASP A 78 -4.67 4.54 9.42
C ASP A 78 -5.59 5.76 9.53
N GLY A 79 -5.66 6.57 8.49
CA GLY A 79 -6.56 7.72 8.45
C GLY A 79 -8.04 7.30 8.45
N PRO A 80 -8.95 8.18 8.91
CA PRO A 80 -10.37 7.83 9.06
C PRO A 80 -11.04 7.38 7.76
N LYS A 81 -10.51 7.75 6.59
CA LYS A 81 -11.02 7.31 5.30
C LYS A 81 -10.34 6.05 4.76
N SER A 82 -9.32 5.52 5.43
CA SER A 82 -8.55 4.38 4.92
C SER A 82 -9.38 3.10 4.79
N SER A 83 -10.37 2.91 5.68
CA SER A 83 -11.26 1.75 5.65
C SER A 83 -12.29 1.76 4.52
N GLU A 84 -12.49 2.90 3.87
CA GLU A 84 -13.43 3.07 2.76
C GLU A 84 -12.77 2.80 1.40
N LEU A 85 -11.45 2.61 1.38
CA LEU A 85 -10.66 2.49 0.16
C LEU A 85 -10.47 1.03 -0.25
N GLU A 86 -10.52 0.77 -1.55
CA GLU A 86 -10.23 -0.56 -2.10
C GLU A 86 -8.73 -0.90 -2.01
N THR A 87 -7.88 0.13 -2.12
CA THR A 87 -6.43 -0.02 -2.08
C THR A 87 -5.87 0.52 -0.75
N PRO A 88 -5.16 -0.29 0.05
CA PRO A 88 -4.53 0.17 1.28
C PRO A 88 -3.60 1.37 1.05
N CYS A 89 -3.67 2.37 1.92
CA CYS A 89 -2.86 3.60 1.82
C CYS A 89 -1.36 3.37 2.00
N GLY A 90 -0.97 2.22 2.55
CA GLY A 90 0.41 1.92 2.89
C GLY A 90 0.90 2.69 4.14
N ASP A 91 2.03 2.23 4.67
CA ASP A 91 2.67 2.79 5.87
C ASP A 91 3.97 3.49 5.46
N PHE A 92 4.00 4.81 5.62
CA PHE A 92 5.17 5.64 5.29
C PHE A 92 6.33 5.47 6.25
N THR A 93 6.08 4.92 7.44
CA THR A 93 7.12 4.74 8.46
C THR A 93 8.01 3.51 8.21
N THR A 94 7.60 2.64 7.30
CA THR A 94 8.34 1.40 7.03
C THR A 94 9.64 1.64 6.27
N ALA A 95 10.65 0.81 6.56
CA ALA A 95 11.91 0.85 5.85
C ALA A 95 11.76 0.69 4.33
N ASP A 96 10.82 -0.15 3.88
CA ASP A 96 10.59 -0.39 2.45
C ASP A 96 9.99 0.85 1.76
N PHE A 97 9.10 1.58 2.43
CA PHE A 97 8.61 2.84 1.91
C PHE A 97 9.75 3.87 1.86
N GLN A 98 10.54 3.99 2.93
CA GLN A 98 11.60 4.99 3.05
C GLN A 98 12.80 4.74 2.10
N LYS A 99 12.96 3.54 1.54
CA LYS A 99 13.93 3.24 0.47
C LYS A 99 13.56 3.82 -0.89
N GLN A 100 12.31 4.20 -1.11
CA GLN A 100 11.90 4.83 -2.38
C GLN A 100 12.61 6.17 -2.56
N THR A 101 12.86 6.55 -3.81
CA THR A 101 13.44 7.88 -4.09
C THR A 101 12.40 8.99 -3.86
N ASP A 102 12.86 10.20 -3.58
CA ASP A 102 11.98 11.37 -3.42
C ASP A 102 11.16 11.61 -4.68
N GLY A 103 11.80 11.46 -5.85
CA GLY A 103 11.12 11.59 -7.13
C GLY A 103 10.00 10.57 -7.33
N ALA A 104 10.17 9.34 -6.83
CA ALA A 104 9.11 8.35 -6.88
C ALA A 104 7.91 8.72 -5.98
N ILE A 105 8.16 9.22 -4.77
CA ILE A 105 7.12 9.65 -3.84
C ILE A 105 6.39 10.88 -4.41
N PHE A 106 7.14 11.86 -4.92
CA PHE A 106 6.60 13.04 -5.59
C PHE A 106 5.71 12.66 -6.76
N HIS A 107 6.19 11.80 -7.67
CA HIS A 107 5.44 11.34 -8.83
C HIS A 107 4.11 10.70 -8.42
N LYS A 108 4.14 9.82 -7.42
CA LYS A 108 2.92 9.17 -6.91
C LYS A 108 1.91 10.18 -6.36
N ALA A 109 2.35 11.14 -5.60
CA ALA A 109 1.49 12.20 -5.08
C ALA A 109 0.94 13.07 -6.21
N LYS A 110 1.78 13.48 -7.15
CA LYS A 110 1.40 14.34 -8.26
C LYS A 110 0.39 13.68 -9.18
N GLU A 111 0.66 12.43 -9.59
CA GLU A 111 -0.17 11.70 -10.56
C GLU A 111 -1.43 11.07 -9.96
N GLY A 112 -1.34 10.55 -8.74
CA GLY A 112 -2.41 9.75 -8.16
C GLY A 112 -2.56 8.37 -8.82
N ARG A 113 -3.36 7.50 -8.21
CA ARG A 113 -3.73 6.20 -8.76
C ARG A 113 -4.90 5.59 -7.97
N ASN A 114 -5.87 5.02 -8.65
CA ASN A 114 -7.05 4.40 -8.02
C ASN A 114 -7.72 5.39 -7.04
N ASP A 115 -7.84 5.00 -5.77
CA ASP A 115 -8.44 5.84 -4.72
C ASP A 115 -7.59 7.07 -4.35
N MET A 116 -6.29 7.05 -4.64
CA MET A 116 -5.42 8.19 -4.39
C MET A 116 -5.57 9.23 -5.50
N PRO A 117 -6.13 10.41 -5.21
CA PRO A 117 -6.36 11.44 -6.22
C PRO A 117 -5.04 12.04 -6.71
N SER A 118 -5.05 12.57 -7.94
CA SER A 118 -3.98 13.43 -8.43
C SER A 118 -3.99 14.77 -7.69
N PHE A 119 -2.80 15.23 -7.29
CA PHE A 119 -2.64 16.54 -6.65
C PHE A 119 -2.20 17.64 -7.61
N LYS A 120 -2.10 17.38 -8.91
CA LYS A 120 -1.74 18.38 -9.94
C LYS A 120 -2.56 19.67 -9.86
N THR A 121 -3.85 19.56 -9.63
CA THR A 121 -4.75 20.71 -9.60
C THR A 121 -4.95 21.29 -8.21
N LYS A 122 -4.89 20.44 -7.17
CA LYS A 122 -5.08 20.88 -5.78
C LYS A 122 -3.86 21.56 -5.20
N LEU A 123 -2.67 21.15 -5.67
CA LEU A 123 -1.35 21.68 -5.31
C LEU A 123 -0.59 22.00 -6.60
N PRO A 124 -0.98 23.08 -7.31
CA PRO A 124 -0.42 23.36 -8.63
C PRO A 124 1.06 23.78 -8.59
N VAL A 125 1.57 24.16 -7.43
CA VAL A 125 2.98 24.49 -7.22
C VAL A 125 3.72 23.24 -6.83
N ASP A 126 4.60 22.73 -7.70
CA ASP A 126 5.38 21.52 -7.44
C ASP A 126 6.17 21.56 -6.12
N GLY A 127 6.64 22.75 -5.73
CA GLY A 127 7.31 22.98 -4.44
C GLY A 127 6.48 22.59 -3.22
N ASP A 128 5.15 22.66 -3.30
CA ASP A 128 4.26 22.26 -2.23
C ASP A 128 4.23 20.74 -2.07
N ILE A 129 4.19 19.99 -3.18
CA ILE A 129 4.29 18.53 -3.16
C ILE A 129 5.68 18.11 -2.67
N TRP A 130 6.75 18.79 -3.10
CA TRP A 130 8.09 18.53 -2.63
C TRP A 130 8.26 18.78 -1.12
N ALA A 131 7.63 19.84 -0.59
CA ALA A 131 7.62 20.07 0.86
C ALA A 131 6.89 18.94 1.60
N ILE A 132 5.79 18.39 1.05
CA ILE A 132 5.13 17.19 1.61
C ILE A 132 6.09 16.00 1.60
N VAL A 133 6.85 15.76 0.53
CA VAL A 133 7.86 14.69 0.48
C VAL A 133 8.90 14.88 1.58
N THR A 134 9.39 16.11 1.77
CA THR A 134 10.35 16.45 2.85
C THR A 134 9.77 16.10 4.22
N TYR A 135 8.49 16.41 4.49
CA TYR A 135 7.83 16.05 5.73
C TYR A 135 7.69 14.52 5.87
N ILE A 136 7.25 13.81 4.82
CA ILE A 136 7.11 12.35 4.84
C ILE A 136 8.43 11.65 5.23
N ARG A 137 9.58 12.23 4.86
CA ARG A 137 10.91 11.72 5.26
C ARG A 137 11.17 11.82 6.75
N THR A 138 10.42 12.61 7.49
CA THR A 138 10.50 12.68 8.95
C THR A 138 9.66 11.61 9.66
N LEU A 139 8.74 10.93 8.93
CA LEU A 139 7.89 9.87 9.46
C LEU A 139 8.64 8.53 9.39
N LYS A 140 9.32 8.15 10.46
CA LYS A 140 10.08 6.88 10.56
C LYS A 140 10.27 6.44 12.00
#